data_705b696c62d87b13e621fe88eab170a9
#
_entry.id   705b696c62d87b13e621fe88eab170a9
#
_cell.length_a   1.000
_cell.length_b   1.000
_cell.length_c   1.000
_cell.angle_alpha   90.00
_cell.angle_beta   90.00
_cell.angle_gamma   90.00
#
_symmetry.space_group_name_H-M   'P 1'
#
loop_
_entity.id
_entity.type
_entity.pdbx_description
1 polymer ?
#
loop_
_entity_poly.entity_id
_entity_poly.type
_entity_poly.pdbx_seq_one_letter_code
_entity_poly.pdbx_strand_id
1 'polypeptide(L)'
;MGQRLLAMTKIIAVRIGTRYGPEYETYLESKLPEYEFNWIREPMADNIKLQWNKMYGMTLAQDEPICVMDIDVLLINDYKKIFEYPIKPGQFLAAPGWWRDKTGEKNRFNINGGFYKYYPRDCHYIYEKFMSNPEHWQKKYIEEGFTSGPVNGEQHFIEDSAKERLELITLPDAWFCRMEARPKPFSRHTLANLNKKYNEVTGNPYMFLGNEFYPDIKFVHFTHMSNQPHQWEKYNLFV
;
A
#
# COMPACT_ATOMS: atom_id res chain seq x y z
N MET A 1 -12.61 14.67 35.20
CA MET A 1 -11.65 14.37 34.13
C MET A 1 -12.37 13.56 33.08
N GLY A 2 -12.82 14.17 31.99
CA GLY A 2 -13.50 13.46 30.90
C GLY A 2 -12.52 12.56 30.18
N GLN A 3 -12.79 11.29 30.10
CA GLN A 3 -12.11 10.39 29.16
C GLN A 3 -12.36 10.95 27.75
N ARG A 4 -11.31 11.49 27.13
CA ARG A 4 -11.32 11.76 25.69
C ARG A 4 -11.48 10.40 25.02
N LEU A 5 -12.65 10.11 24.48
CA LEU A 5 -12.81 8.98 23.56
C LEU A 5 -11.74 9.20 22.47
N LEU A 6 -10.72 8.36 22.47
CA LEU A 6 -9.71 8.37 21.40
C LEU A 6 -10.48 8.07 20.11
N ALA A 7 -10.50 9.05 19.21
CA ALA A 7 -11.10 8.84 17.89
C ALA A 7 -10.41 7.65 17.24
N MET A 8 -11.20 6.71 16.72
CA MET A 8 -10.65 5.56 16.00
C MET A 8 -9.83 6.05 14.79
N THR A 9 -8.64 5.52 14.64
CA THR A 9 -7.80 5.82 13.47
C THR A 9 -8.52 5.35 12.21
N LYS A 10 -8.67 6.24 11.23
CA LYS A 10 -9.32 5.92 9.95
C LYS A 10 -8.36 5.24 8.99
N ILE A 11 -8.88 4.26 8.27
CA ILE A 11 -8.20 3.61 7.15
C ILE A 11 -8.97 3.92 5.86
N ILE A 12 -8.30 4.51 4.90
CA ILE A 12 -8.82 4.72 3.55
C ILE A 12 -8.39 3.54 2.69
N ALA A 13 -9.35 2.88 2.04
CA ALA A 13 -9.09 1.80 1.11
C ALA A 13 -9.95 1.95 -0.16
N VAL A 14 -9.36 1.67 -1.32
CA VAL A 14 -10.04 1.85 -2.61
C VAL A 14 -10.47 0.50 -3.17
N ARG A 15 -11.78 0.30 -3.36
CA ARG A 15 -12.37 -0.87 -4.00
C ARG A 15 -13.38 -0.43 -5.07
N ILE A 16 -12.88 0.04 -6.20
CA ILE A 16 -13.68 0.49 -7.33
C ILE A 16 -13.72 -0.59 -8.39
N GLY A 17 -14.90 -0.81 -8.97
CA GLY A 17 -15.12 -1.83 -10.00
C GLY A 17 -15.34 -3.23 -9.44
N THR A 18 -15.20 -4.25 -10.30
CA THR A 18 -15.61 -5.63 -10.02
C THR A 18 -14.44 -6.60 -9.81
N ARG A 19 -13.21 -6.13 -9.92
CA ARG A 19 -12.01 -6.99 -9.79
C ARG A 19 -11.86 -7.59 -8.40
N TYR A 20 -12.21 -6.83 -7.38
CA TYR A 20 -12.13 -7.21 -5.98
C TYR A 20 -13.53 -7.21 -5.38
N GLY A 21 -13.94 -8.34 -4.83
CA GLY A 21 -15.25 -8.50 -4.22
C GLY A 21 -15.31 -8.01 -2.75
N PRO A 22 -16.49 -8.11 -2.10
CA PRO A 22 -16.68 -7.68 -0.72
C PRO A 22 -15.88 -8.53 0.30
N GLU A 23 -15.42 -9.70 -0.08
CA GLU A 23 -14.58 -10.58 0.77
C GLU A 23 -13.27 -9.92 1.19
N TYR A 24 -12.74 -8.98 0.40
CA TYR A 24 -11.56 -8.18 0.77
C TYR A 24 -11.86 -7.22 1.91
N GLU A 25 -13.02 -6.57 1.87
CA GLU A 25 -13.49 -5.68 2.95
C GLU A 25 -13.67 -6.50 4.24
N THR A 26 -14.43 -7.59 4.16
CA THR A 26 -14.67 -8.49 5.29
C THR A 26 -13.37 -8.99 5.92
N TYR A 27 -12.40 -9.37 5.10
CA TYR A 27 -11.09 -9.82 5.59
C TYR A 27 -10.38 -8.72 6.36
N LEU A 28 -10.24 -7.51 5.78
CA LEU A 28 -9.49 -6.42 6.40
C LEU A 28 -10.19 -5.89 7.66
N GLU A 29 -11.50 -5.76 7.64
CA GLU A 29 -12.28 -5.37 8.83
C GLU A 29 -12.16 -6.39 9.96
N SER A 30 -12.09 -7.68 9.62
CA SER A 30 -11.87 -8.74 10.63
C SER A 30 -10.47 -8.69 11.25
N LYS A 31 -9.47 -8.24 10.50
CA LYS A 31 -8.08 -8.07 10.99
C LYS A 31 -7.88 -6.80 11.81
N LEU A 32 -8.61 -5.76 11.50
CA LEU A 32 -8.44 -4.41 12.04
C LEU A 32 -9.75 -3.86 12.65
N PRO A 33 -10.40 -4.60 13.57
CA PRO A 33 -11.73 -4.23 14.12
C PRO A 33 -11.67 -2.95 14.96
N GLU A 34 -10.50 -2.51 15.41
CA GLU A 34 -10.27 -1.28 16.16
C GLU A 34 -10.09 -0.04 15.27
N TYR A 35 -10.16 -0.19 13.92
CA TYR A 35 -10.02 0.91 12.96
C TYR A 35 -11.34 1.17 12.25
N GLU A 36 -11.57 2.43 11.89
CA GLU A 36 -12.71 2.85 11.08
C GLU A 36 -12.33 2.84 9.59
N PHE A 37 -12.90 1.89 8.82
CA PHE A 37 -12.67 1.85 7.37
C PHE A 37 -13.56 2.85 6.64
N ASN A 38 -12.95 3.65 5.79
CA ASN A 38 -13.62 4.48 4.80
C ASN A 38 -13.33 3.90 3.40
N TRP A 39 -14.28 3.11 2.92
CA TRP A 39 -14.21 2.43 1.63
C TRP A 39 -14.57 3.37 0.48
N ILE A 40 -13.63 3.60 -0.42
CA ILE A 40 -13.86 4.34 -1.66
C ILE A 40 -14.33 3.35 -2.72
N ARG A 41 -15.64 3.30 -2.97
CA ARG A 41 -16.28 2.38 -3.93
C ARG A 41 -16.61 3.02 -5.26
N GLU A 42 -16.62 4.35 -5.31
CA GLU A 42 -16.84 5.15 -6.50
C GLU A 42 -15.69 6.14 -6.68
N PRO A 43 -15.30 6.48 -7.90
CA PRO A 43 -14.24 7.45 -8.14
C PRO A 43 -14.65 8.85 -7.68
N MET A 44 -13.69 9.63 -7.19
CA MET A 44 -13.90 11.04 -6.80
C MET A 44 -14.38 11.91 -7.97
N ALA A 45 -14.00 11.55 -9.19
CA ALA A 45 -14.51 12.11 -10.45
C ALA A 45 -14.28 11.07 -11.57
N ASP A 46 -15.07 11.16 -12.66
CA ASP A 46 -15.08 10.18 -13.77
C ASP A 46 -13.72 9.97 -14.44
N ASN A 47 -12.90 11.02 -14.45
CA ASN A 47 -11.55 10.97 -15.05
C ASN A 47 -10.44 10.53 -14.09
N ILE A 48 -10.75 10.15 -12.84
CA ILE A 48 -9.76 9.71 -11.85
C ILE A 48 -9.70 8.18 -11.83
N LYS A 49 -8.53 7.64 -12.21
CA LYS A 49 -8.31 6.19 -12.30
C LYS A 49 -8.05 5.57 -10.93
N LEU A 50 -8.69 4.47 -10.66
CA LEU A 50 -8.56 3.53 -9.53
C LEU A 50 -7.74 4.02 -8.32
N GLN A 51 -6.45 3.66 -8.25
CA GLN A 51 -5.57 3.94 -7.10
C GLN A 51 -5.37 5.43 -6.82
N TRP A 52 -5.57 6.29 -7.82
CA TRP A 52 -5.49 7.74 -7.65
C TRP A 52 -6.57 8.28 -6.69
N ASN A 53 -7.62 7.50 -6.47
CA ASN A 53 -8.66 7.82 -5.49
C ASN A 53 -8.20 7.69 -4.03
N LYS A 54 -7.01 7.14 -3.76
CA LYS A 54 -6.37 7.15 -2.43
C LYS A 54 -6.15 8.55 -1.90
N MET A 55 -6.01 9.54 -2.79
CA MET A 55 -5.87 10.94 -2.41
C MET A 55 -7.10 11.52 -1.70
N TYR A 56 -8.24 10.82 -1.74
CA TYR A 56 -9.41 11.19 -0.94
C TYR A 56 -9.07 11.37 0.55
N GLY A 57 -8.19 10.55 1.10
CA GLY A 57 -7.75 10.66 2.49
C GLY A 57 -7.16 12.04 2.83
N MET A 58 -6.58 12.73 1.86
CA MET A 58 -5.96 14.05 2.04
C MET A 58 -7.01 15.19 2.10
N THR A 59 -8.29 14.89 1.87
CA THR A 59 -9.39 15.86 1.98
C THR A 59 -10.03 15.87 3.36
N LEU A 60 -9.70 14.91 4.22
CA LEU A 60 -10.35 14.77 5.51
C LEU A 60 -9.96 15.90 6.47
N ALA A 61 -10.98 16.52 7.07
CA ALA A 61 -10.81 17.57 8.07
C ALA A 61 -10.66 16.97 9.47
N GLN A 62 -9.49 16.37 9.76
CA GLN A 62 -9.18 15.83 11.08
C GLN A 62 -7.73 16.10 11.47
N ASP A 63 -7.50 16.18 12.77
CA ASP A 63 -6.18 16.48 13.34
C ASP A 63 -5.34 15.23 13.62
N GLU A 64 -5.97 14.05 13.71
CA GLU A 64 -5.30 12.78 13.90
C GLU A 64 -4.81 12.21 12.57
N PRO A 65 -3.72 11.41 12.59
CA PRO A 65 -3.23 10.76 11.39
C PRO A 65 -4.21 9.68 10.91
N ILE A 66 -4.23 9.47 9.60
CA ILE A 66 -4.95 8.38 8.95
C ILE A 66 -3.99 7.39 8.32
N CYS A 67 -4.49 6.19 8.04
CA CYS A 67 -3.82 5.21 7.21
C CYS A 67 -4.52 5.11 5.85
N VAL A 68 -3.77 4.83 4.80
CA VAL A 68 -4.27 4.49 3.47
C VAL A 68 -3.61 3.18 3.07
N MET A 69 -4.36 2.20 2.59
CA MET A 69 -3.77 0.90 2.24
C MET A 69 -4.41 0.28 1.00
N ASP A 70 -3.63 -0.58 0.34
CA ASP A 70 -4.15 -1.49 -0.67
C ASP A 70 -4.96 -2.62 -0.02
N ILE A 71 -5.85 -3.21 -0.81
CA ILE A 71 -6.76 -4.26 -0.30
C ILE A 71 -6.26 -5.67 -0.59
N ASP A 72 -5.34 -5.83 -1.53
CA ASP A 72 -4.72 -7.09 -1.91
C ASP A 72 -3.47 -7.38 -1.07
N VAL A 73 -3.64 -7.31 0.24
CA VAL A 73 -2.58 -7.51 1.23
C VAL A 73 -2.95 -8.60 2.22
N LEU A 74 -1.96 -9.37 2.66
CA LEU A 74 -2.07 -10.31 3.77
C LEU A 74 -1.35 -9.74 4.99
N LEU A 75 -2.08 -9.61 6.09
CA LEU A 75 -1.57 -9.12 7.37
C LEU A 75 -1.21 -10.30 8.28
N ILE A 76 0.06 -10.40 8.68
CA ILE A 76 0.60 -11.53 9.44
C ILE A 76 1.48 -11.06 10.60
N ASN A 77 1.78 -11.98 11.50
CA ASN A 77 2.61 -11.72 12.69
C ASN A 77 2.08 -10.49 13.47
N ASP A 78 2.96 -9.64 13.97
CA ASP A 78 2.60 -8.42 14.70
C ASP A 78 2.21 -7.26 13.75
N TYR A 79 1.37 -7.48 12.76
CA TYR A 79 1.04 -6.50 11.71
C TYR A 79 0.49 -5.17 12.26
N LYS A 80 -0.08 -5.15 13.46
CA LYS A 80 -0.57 -3.92 14.09
C LYS A 80 0.52 -2.86 14.26
N LYS A 81 1.77 -3.28 14.41
CA LYS A 81 2.93 -2.39 14.48
C LYS A 81 3.07 -1.45 13.26
N ILE A 82 2.54 -1.85 12.10
CA ILE A 82 2.50 -1.01 10.89
C ILE A 82 1.59 0.19 11.12
N PHE A 83 0.39 -0.06 11.63
CA PHE A 83 -0.63 0.96 11.86
C PHE A 83 -0.30 1.83 13.09
N GLU A 84 0.33 1.25 14.10
CA GLU A 84 0.74 1.91 15.33
C GLU A 84 2.06 2.69 15.19
N TYR A 85 2.79 2.51 14.07
CA TYR A 85 4.07 3.18 13.88
C TYR A 85 3.93 4.69 14.08
N PRO A 86 4.73 5.30 14.99
CA PRO A 86 4.55 6.69 15.35
C PRO A 86 4.96 7.63 14.22
N ILE A 87 4.16 8.66 13.99
CA ILE A 87 4.49 9.78 13.12
C ILE A 87 4.18 11.11 13.81
N LYS A 88 4.81 12.18 13.36
CA LYS A 88 4.59 13.55 13.81
C LYS A 88 3.98 14.38 12.66
N PRO A 89 3.30 15.50 12.97
CA PRO A 89 2.94 16.48 11.95
C PRO A 89 4.15 16.85 11.08
N GLY A 90 3.94 17.01 9.78
CA GLY A 90 5.00 17.24 8.81
C GLY A 90 5.70 15.97 8.31
N GLN A 91 5.35 14.78 8.80
CA GLN A 91 5.88 13.51 8.32
C GLN A 91 4.88 12.76 7.45
N PHE A 92 5.39 12.10 6.40
CA PHE A 92 4.65 11.18 5.55
C PHE A 92 5.32 9.80 5.61
N LEU A 93 4.63 8.83 6.22
CA LEU A 93 5.12 7.45 6.34
C LEU A 93 4.55 6.60 5.20
N ALA A 94 5.42 5.80 4.59
CA ALA A 94 5.02 4.88 3.52
C ALA A 94 5.63 3.49 3.67
N ALA A 95 5.01 2.50 3.00
CA ALA A 95 5.66 1.23 2.76
C ALA A 95 6.91 1.42 1.92
N PRO A 96 7.99 0.67 2.17
CA PRO A 96 9.23 0.78 1.41
C PRO A 96 9.11 0.17 0.01
N GLY A 97 9.83 0.73 -0.94
CA GLY A 97 9.99 0.19 -2.30
C GLY A 97 11.35 -0.47 -2.52
N TRP A 98 11.84 -1.20 -1.55
CA TRP A 98 13.20 -1.76 -1.44
C TRP A 98 13.59 -2.70 -2.60
N TRP A 99 12.62 -3.37 -3.22
CA TRP A 99 12.88 -4.29 -4.35
C TRP A 99 13.11 -3.59 -5.69
N ARG A 100 12.93 -2.26 -5.76
CA ARG A 100 13.13 -1.51 -7.00
C ARG A 100 14.59 -1.27 -7.27
N ASP A 101 14.98 -1.43 -8.51
CA ASP A 101 16.25 -0.91 -8.99
C ASP A 101 16.20 0.62 -8.93
N LYS A 102 17.15 1.21 -8.23
CA LYS A 102 17.25 2.68 -8.05
C LYS A 102 18.03 3.36 -9.15
N THR A 103 18.46 2.62 -10.19
CA THR A 103 19.13 3.18 -11.34
C THR A 103 18.15 3.81 -12.33
N GLY A 104 18.46 4.97 -12.80
CA GLY A 104 17.63 5.72 -13.74
C GLY A 104 16.43 6.44 -13.13
N GLU A 105 15.84 7.34 -13.90
CA GLU A 105 14.76 8.23 -13.44
C GLU A 105 13.48 7.48 -13.02
N LYS A 106 13.12 6.45 -13.78
CA LYS A 106 11.91 5.67 -13.49
C LYS A 106 11.98 4.90 -12.17
N ASN A 107 13.18 4.59 -11.71
CA ASN A 107 13.43 3.74 -10.56
C ASN A 107 13.95 4.51 -9.34
N ARG A 108 13.96 5.83 -9.38
CA ARG A 108 14.41 6.71 -8.29
C ARG A 108 13.49 6.71 -7.07
N PHE A 109 12.29 6.17 -7.21
CA PHE A 109 11.26 6.15 -6.16
C PHE A 109 11.54 5.11 -5.08
N ASN A 110 11.28 5.48 -3.83
CA ASN A 110 11.62 4.71 -2.64
C ASN A 110 10.42 4.10 -1.94
N ILE A 111 9.20 4.54 -2.25
CA ILE A 111 7.98 4.07 -1.58
C ILE A 111 7.16 3.12 -2.44
N ASN A 112 6.29 2.38 -1.77
CA ASN A 112 5.24 1.58 -2.38
C ASN A 112 3.86 2.07 -1.92
N GLY A 113 2.93 2.11 -2.86
CA GLY A 113 1.55 2.56 -2.63
C GLY A 113 0.69 1.62 -1.78
N GLY A 114 1.23 0.49 -1.33
CA GLY A 114 0.49 -0.48 -0.53
C GLY A 114 0.10 0.02 0.85
N PHE A 115 0.84 0.99 1.40
CA PHE A 115 0.51 1.59 2.68
C PHE A 115 1.09 3.00 2.82
N TYR A 116 0.27 3.90 3.36
CA TYR A 116 0.64 5.25 3.79
C TYR A 116 0.06 5.57 5.15
N LYS A 117 0.75 6.44 5.92
CA LYS A 117 0.22 7.08 7.13
C LYS A 117 0.66 8.52 7.18
N TYR A 118 -0.29 9.44 7.38
CA TYR A 118 -0.03 10.87 7.36
C TYR A 118 -1.13 11.66 8.08
N TYR A 119 -0.87 12.93 8.37
CA TYR A 119 -1.87 13.89 8.83
C TYR A 119 -2.54 14.52 7.61
N PRO A 120 -3.87 14.38 7.42
CA PRO A 120 -4.56 14.88 6.21
C PRO A 120 -4.31 16.35 5.92
N ARG A 121 -4.35 17.20 6.95
CA ARG A 121 -4.09 18.65 6.82
C ARG A 121 -2.72 18.98 6.24
N ASP A 122 -1.70 18.18 6.57
CA ASP A 122 -0.33 18.41 6.09
C ASP A 122 -0.17 17.98 4.63
N CYS A 123 -1.09 17.13 4.13
CA CYS A 123 -1.08 16.55 2.78
C CYS A 123 -2.10 17.20 1.83
N HIS A 124 -2.97 18.10 2.32
CA HIS A 124 -4.04 18.68 1.50
C HIS A 124 -3.53 19.35 0.23
N TYR A 125 -2.37 19.98 0.27
CA TYR A 125 -1.75 20.59 -0.91
C TYR A 125 -1.41 19.58 -2.04
N ILE A 126 -1.17 18.29 -1.69
CA ILE A 126 -0.93 17.21 -2.66
C ILE A 126 -2.24 16.94 -3.42
N TYR A 127 -3.34 16.87 -2.68
CA TYR A 127 -4.67 16.74 -3.28
C TYR A 127 -5.00 17.93 -4.18
N GLU A 128 -4.83 19.17 -3.71
CA GLU A 128 -5.08 20.38 -4.51
C GLU A 128 -4.21 20.40 -5.77
N LYS A 129 -2.94 20.06 -5.65
CA LYS A 129 -2.03 19.94 -6.79
C LYS A 129 -2.54 18.92 -7.81
N PHE A 130 -2.97 17.73 -7.37
CA PHE A 130 -3.55 16.72 -8.24
C PHE A 130 -4.82 17.23 -8.92
N MET A 131 -5.76 17.80 -8.14
CA MET A 131 -7.06 18.26 -8.64
C MET A 131 -6.96 19.49 -9.55
N SER A 132 -5.84 20.21 -9.54
CA SER A 132 -5.61 21.29 -10.48
C SER A 132 -5.56 20.82 -11.95
N ASN A 133 -5.10 19.58 -12.19
CA ASN A 133 -5.12 18.96 -13.52
C ASN A 133 -4.91 17.43 -13.43
N PRO A 134 -5.95 16.66 -13.03
CA PRO A 134 -5.83 15.21 -12.84
C PRO A 134 -5.36 14.45 -14.08
N GLU A 135 -5.82 14.86 -15.26
CA GLU A 135 -5.44 14.21 -16.51
C GLU A 135 -3.95 14.36 -16.81
N HIS A 136 -3.42 15.58 -16.62
CA HIS A 136 -1.99 15.83 -16.78
C HIS A 136 -1.13 14.95 -15.87
N TRP A 137 -1.47 14.91 -14.57
CA TRP A 137 -0.68 14.16 -13.60
C TRP A 137 -0.75 12.66 -13.85
N GLN A 138 -1.92 12.12 -14.15
CA GLN A 138 -2.07 10.72 -14.50
C GLN A 138 -1.30 10.38 -15.78
N LYS A 139 -1.42 11.20 -16.83
CA LYS A 139 -0.67 11.03 -18.06
C LYS A 139 0.84 11.02 -17.80
N LYS A 140 1.35 12.00 -17.08
CA LYS A 140 2.77 12.11 -16.76
C LYS A 140 3.31 10.85 -16.06
N TYR A 141 2.64 10.37 -15.03
CA TYR A 141 3.16 9.28 -14.22
C TYR A 141 2.77 7.87 -14.72
N ILE A 142 1.77 7.75 -15.58
CA ILE A 142 1.35 6.49 -16.19
C ILE A 142 1.88 6.38 -17.62
N GLU A 143 1.47 7.28 -18.49
CA GLU A 143 1.67 7.18 -19.95
C GLU A 143 3.08 7.58 -20.37
N GLU A 144 3.71 8.52 -19.68
CA GLU A 144 5.11 8.91 -19.92
C GLU A 144 6.11 7.90 -19.32
N GLY A 145 5.62 6.80 -18.79
CA GLY A 145 6.40 5.61 -18.47
C GLY A 145 7.13 5.62 -17.14
N PHE A 146 6.66 6.37 -16.14
CA PHE A 146 7.14 6.23 -14.76
C PHE A 146 6.70 4.91 -14.11
N THR A 147 5.75 4.21 -14.69
CA THR A 147 5.19 2.97 -14.17
C THR A 147 4.95 1.96 -15.29
N SER A 148 4.82 0.69 -14.93
CA SER A 148 4.60 -0.43 -15.87
C SER A 148 3.13 -0.79 -16.08
N GLY A 149 2.18 -0.08 -15.49
CA GLY A 149 0.76 -0.45 -15.55
C GLY A 149 -0.13 0.72 -15.96
N PRO A 150 -1.30 0.45 -16.58
CA PRO A 150 -2.17 1.46 -17.15
C PRO A 150 -2.90 2.33 -16.11
N VAL A 151 -2.83 1.97 -14.85
CA VAL A 151 -3.52 2.65 -13.74
C VAL A 151 -2.59 3.00 -12.57
N ASN A 152 -1.35 2.50 -12.59
CA ASN A 152 -0.35 2.80 -11.55
C ASN A 152 0.23 4.20 -11.76
N GLY A 153 1.01 4.68 -10.81
CA GLY A 153 1.68 5.98 -10.93
C GLY A 153 1.37 6.94 -9.79
N GLU A 154 0.24 6.74 -9.11
CA GLU A 154 -0.15 7.60 -8.00
C GLU A 154 0.92 7.65 -6.89
N GLN A 155 1.54 6.50 -6.59
CA GLN A 155 2.61 6.43 -5.60
C GLN A 155 3.83 7.29 -5.96
N HIS A 156 4.14 7.41 -7.24
CA HIS A 156 5.25 8.24 -7.72
C HIS A 156 4.90 9.73 -7.64
N PHE A 157 3.67 10.08 -8.01
CA PHE A 157 3.16 11.44 -7.85
C PHE A 157 3.13 11.86 -6.37
N ILE A 158 2.65 10.97 -5.50
CA ILE A 158 2.59 11.20 -4.05
C ILE A 158 4.01 11.36 -3.48
N GLU A 159 4.95 10.47 -3.85
CA GLU A 159 6.33 10.56 -3.38
C GLU A 159 6.99 11.89 -3.77
N ASP A 160 6.88 12.28 -5.05
CA ASP A 160 7.44 13.55 -5.51
C ASP A 160 6.79 14.74 -4.80
N SER A 161 5.48 14.72 -4.66
CA SER A 161 4.75 15.82 -4.02
C SER A 161 5.01 15.89 -2.51
N ALA A 162 5.08 14.75 -1.82
CA ALA A 162 5.39 14.71 -0.39
C ALA A 162 6.78 15.30 -0.11
N LYS A 163 7.78 14.97 -0.91
CA LYS A 163 9.15 15.49 -0.78
C LYS A 163 9.26 17.01 -0.90
N GLU A 164 8.25 17.69 -1.44
CA GLU A 164 8.26 19.16 -1.56
C GLU A 164 8.14 19.86 -0.21
N ARG A 165 7.41 19.27 0.75
CA ARG A 165 7.08 19.94 2.02
C ARG A 165 7.13 19.04 3.25
N LEU A 166 7.23 17.72 3.09
CA LEU A 166 7.14 16.75 4.18
C LEU A 166 8.43 15.95 4.32
N GLU A 167 8.69 15.50 5.53
CA GLU A 167 9.70 14.48 5.79
C GLU A 167 9.13 13.10 5.40
N LEU A 168 9.63 12.57 4.28
CA LEU A 168 9.25 11.23 3.81
C LEU A 168 10.03 10.17 4.58
N ILE A 169 9.33 9.34 5.33
CA ILE A 169 9.89 8.21 6.07
C ILE A 169 9.30 6.89 5.58
N THR A 170 10.04 5.81 5.71
CA THR A 170 9.56 4.47 5.34
C THR A 170 9.53 3.55 6.54
N LEU A 171 8.57 2.62 6.53
CA LEU A 171 8.56 1.49 7.43
C LEU A 171 9.79 0.57 7.18
N PRO A 172 10.20 -0.24 8.16
CA PRO A 172 11.32 -1.16 7.98
C PRO A 172 11.10 -2.12 6.81
N ASP A 173 12.10 -2.25 5.93
CA ASP A 173 12.05 -3.14 4.77
C ASP A 173 11.74 -4.59 5.15
N ALA A 174 12.26 -5.06 6.30
CA ALA A 174 12.06 -6.41 6.80
C ALA A 174 10.58 -6.76 7.10
N TRP A 175 9.72 -5.76 7.26
CA TRP A 175 8.30 -5.97 7.55
C TRP A 175 7.47 -6.28 6.30
N PHE A 176 8.05 -6.15 5.12
CA PHE A 176 7.34 -6.24 3.85
C PHE A 176 7.84 -7.39 2.98
N CYS A 177 6.87 -8.11 2.44
CA CYS A 177 7.09 -9.10 1.39
C CYS A 177 6.19 -8.72 0.21
N ARG A 178 6.71 -8.90 -0.98
CA ARG A 178 5.93 -8.75 -2.20
C ARG A 178 5.83 -10.09 -2.90
N MET A 179 4.62 -10.48 -3.29
CA MET A 179 4.40 -11.63 -4.13
C MET A 179 4.27 -11.22 -5.59
N GLU A 180 5.10 -11.77 -6.43
CA GLU A 180 5.12 -11.53 -7.87
C GLU A 180 4.49 -12.71 -8.62
N ALA A 181 3.66 -12.39 -9.61
CA ALA A 181 2.98 -13.40 -10.44
C ALA A 181 3.93 -14.14 -11.40
N ARG A 182 5.12 -13.62 -11.63
CA ARG A 182 6.10 -14.22 -12.56
C ARG A 182 7.45 -14.33 -11.86
N PRO A 183 8.04 -15.55 -11.84
CA PRO A 183 9.40 -15.73 -11.34
C PRO A 183 10.36 -14.84 -12.12
N LYS A 184 11.15 -14.04 -11.39
CA LYS A 184 12.32 -13.36 -11.95
C LYS A 184 13.53 -14.21 -11.62
N PRO A 185 14.24 -14.76 -12.60
CA PRO A 185 15.47 -15.49 -12.32
C PRO A 185 16.47 -14.56 -11.63
N PHE A 186 17.14 -15.07 -10.60
CA PHE A 186 18.23 -14.40 -9.92
C PHE A 186 17.92 -13.17 -9.04
N SER A 187 16.72 -13.08 -8.47
CA SER A 187 16.47 -12.04 -7.47
C SER A 187 17.19 -12.36 -6.16
N ARG A 188 18.11 -11.50 -5.71
CA ARG A 188 18.78 -11.59 -4.40
C ARG A 188 17.80 -11.46 -3.22
N HIS A 189 16.59 -11.01 -3.48
CA HIS A 189 15.55 -10.82 -2.47
C HIS A 189 14.54 -11.96 -2.43
N THR A 190 14.83 -13.07 -3.11
CA THR A 190 13.92 -14.23 -3.16
C THR A 190 13.91 -14.97 -1.84
N LEU A 191 12.73 -15.16 -1.27
CA LEU A 191 12.52 -15.98 -0.08
C LEU A 191 12.38 -17.46 -0.49
N ALA A 192 13.49 -18.12 -0.73
CA ALA A 192 13.53 -19.46 -1.34
C ALA A 192 12.73 -20.52 -0.56
N ASN A 193 12.84 -20.55 0.75
CA ASN A 193 12.12 -21.52 1.58
C ASN A 193 10.61 -21.28 1.57
N LEU A 194 10.18 -20.02 1.58
CA LEU A 194 8.78 -19.66 1.49
C LEU A 194 8.21 -20.03 0.11
N ASN A 195 8.95 -19.75 -0.95
CA ASN A 195 8.57 -20.13 -2.31
C ASN A 195 8.42 -21.65 -2.47
N LYS A 196 9.36 -22.42 -1.92
CA LYS A 196 9.28 -23.88 -1.93
C LYS A 196 8.00 -24.37 -1.23
N LYS A 197 7.77 -23.92 -0.01
CA LYS A 197 6.56 -24.28 0.78
C LYS A 197 5.27 -23.89 0.03
N TYR A 198 5.26 -22.70 -0.57
CA TYR A 198 4.13 -22.24 -1.36
C TYR A 198 3.86 -23.10 -2.58
N ASN A 199 4.89 -23.41 -3.36
CA ASN A 199 4.76 -24.24 -4.54
C ASN A 199 4.28 -25.67 -4.20
N GLU A 200 4.74 -26.23 -3.10
CA GLU A 200 4.30 -27.54 -2.60
C GLU A 200 2.82 -27.55 -2.23
N VAL A 201 2.30 -26.49 -1.64
CA VAL A 201 0.90 -26.41 -1.19
C VAL A 201 -0.06 -26.02 -2.30
N THR A 202 0.34 -25.13 -3.21
CA THR A 202 -0.57 -24.54 -4.20
C THR A 202 -0.37 -25.04 -5.62
N GLY A 203 0.79 -25.63 -5.93
CA GLY A 203 1.19 -25.99 -7.29
C GLY A 203 1.51 -24.80 -8.20
N ASN A 204 1.56 -23.58 -7.67
CA ASN A 204 1.77 -22.35 -8.44
C ASN A 204 3.22 -21.86 -8.36
N PRO A 205 3.87 -21.53 -9.49
CA PRO A 205 5.26 -21.11 -9.56
C PRO A 205 5.46 -19.61 -9.25
N TYR A 206 4.78 -19.09 -8.24
CA TYR A 206 4.95 -17.71 -7.84
C TYR A 206 6.19 -17.50 -6.98
N MET A 207 6.62 -16.26 -6.88
CA MET A 207 7.83 -15.89 -6.17
C MET A 207 7.53 -14.81 -5.11
N PHE A 208 7.92 -15.11 -3.89
CA PHE A 208 7.96 -14.13 -2.81
C PHE A 208 9.31 -13.41 -2.82
N LEU A 209 9.25 -12.09 -2.84
CA LEU A 209 10.39 -11.21 -2.69
C LEU A 209 10.29 -10.56 -1.32
N GLY A 210 11.28 -10.79 -0.49
CA GLY A 210 11.35 -10.24 0.85
C GLY A 210 12.77 -9.86 1.21
N ASN A 211 12.94 -9.13 2.30
CA ASN A 211 14.24 -8.98 2.90
C ASN A 211 14.64 -10.30 3.61
N GLU A 212 15.89 -10.46 4.00
CA GLU A 212 16.43 -11.69 4.60
C GLU A 212 15.74 -12.12 5.91
N PHE A 213 14.99 -11.20 6.53
CA PHE A 213 14.35 -11.38 7.82
C PHE A 213 12.89 -11.85 7.71
N TYR A 214 12.71 -13.00 7.07
CA TYR A 214 11.39 -13.63 6.93
C TYR A 214 10.53 -13.63 8.22
N PRO A 215 11.03 -13.90 9.43
CA PRO A 215 10.22 -13.87 10.65
C PRO A 215 9.62 -12.49 10.97
N ASP A 216 10.19 -11.42 10.44
CA ASP A 216 9.76 -10.05 10.70
C ASP A 216 8.67 -9.58 9.75
N ILE A 217 8.34 -10.35 8.72
CA ILE A 217 7.31 -9.96 7.73
C ILE A 217 5.96 -9.80 8.42
N LYS A 218 5.33 -8.64 8.18
CA LYS A 218 4.02 -8.25 8.74
C LYS A 218 2.99 -7.98 7.66
N PHE A 219 3.46 -7.68 6.45
CA PHE A 219 2.65 -7.22 5.34
C PHE A 219 3.12 -7.90 4.05
N VAL A 220 2.26 -8.70 3.44
CA VAL A 220 2.51 -9.32 2.14
C VAL A 220 1.63 -8.66 1.10
N HIS A 221 2.23 -7.98 0.13
CA HIS A 221 1.52 -7.32 -0.95
C HIS A 221 1.42 -8.24 -2.16
N PHE A 222 0.21 -8.54 -2.59
CA PHE A 222 -0.07 -9.36 -3.75
C PHE A 222 -0.14 -8.49 -5.01
N THR A 223 0.62 -8.87 -6.02
CA THR A 223 0.63 -8.14 -7.29
C THR A 223 0.12 -9.04 -8.41
N HIS A 224 -0.96 -8.61 -9.08
CA HIS A 224 -1.52 -9.32 -10.24
C HIS A 224 -1.90 -10.78 -10.01
N MET A 225 -2.54 -11.08 -8.88
CA MET A 225 -2.77 -12.44 -8.41
C MET A 225 -4.16 -12.98 -8.66
N SER A 226 -4.23 -14.29 -8.94
CA SER A 226 -5.46 -15.08 -8.89
C SER A 226 -5.81 -15.53 -7.46
N ASN A 227 -4.81 -15.74 -6.60
CA ASN A 227 -5.02 -16.09 -5.19
C ASN A 227 -4.99 -14.84 -4.32
N GLN A 228 -5.96 -14.73 -3.44
CA GLN A 228 -6.21 -13.50 -2.71
C GLN A 228 -5.91 -13.67 -1.20
N PRO A 229 -5.66 -12.59 -0.46
CA PRO A 229 -5.24 -12.67 0.94
C PRO A 229 -6.13 -13.57 1.80
N HIS A 230 -7.45 -13.44 1.69
CA HIS A 230 -8.43 -14.26 2.43
C HIS A 230 -8.35 -15.77 2.09
N GLN A 231 -7.80 -16.14 0.93
CA GLN A 231 -7.58 -17.53 0.55
C GLN A 231 -6.29 -18.10 1.14
N TRP A 232 -5.35 -17.24 1.51
CA TRP A 232 -4.03 -17.61 1.97
C TRP A 232 -3.96 -18.01 3.42
N GLU A 233 -4.84 -17.51 4.24
CA GLU A 233 -4.88 -17.87 5.66
C GLU A 233 -5.03 -19.37 5.87
N LYS A 234 -5.80 -20.04 5.00
CA LYS A 234 -5.99 -21.49 5.06
C LYS A 234 -4.72 -22.31 4.85
N TYR A 235 -3.70 -21.74 4.22
CA TYR A 235 -2.45 -22.47 3.93
C TYR A 235 -1.40 -22.35 5.04
N ASN A 236 -1.62 -21.46 5.99
CA ASN A 236 -0.72 -21.26 7.15
C ASN A 236 0.77 -21.18 6.77
N LEU A 237 1.08 -20.43 5.70
CA LEU A 237 2.42 -20.42 5.08
C LEU A 237 3.46 -19.64 5.86
N PHE A 238 3.01 -18.76 6.77
CA PHE A 238 3.85 -17.83 7.51
C PHE A 238 3.95 -18.13 9.00
N VAL A 239 3.61 -19.34 9.41
CA VAL A 239 3.72 -19.82 10.80
C VAL A 239 4.92 -20.73 10.95
#